data_7715e9a6f055412032cae5cfc2348839
#
_entry.id   7715e9a6f055412032cae5cfc2348839
#
_cell.length_a   1.000
_cell.length_b   1.000
_cell.length_c   1.000
_cell.angle_alpha   90.00
_cell.angle_beta   90.00
_cell.angle_gamma   90.00
#
_symmetry.space_group_name_H-M   'P 1'
#
loop_
_entity.id
_entity.type
_entity.pdbx_description
1 polymer ?
#
loop_
_entity_poly.entity_id
_entity_poly.type
_entity_poly.pdbx_seq_one_letter_code
_entity_poly.pdbx_strand_id
1 'polypeptide(L)'
;MQNLYNSAFLTNIAVTNRSITNKNIIMSQNKQSVVKMSNYRWVMCAMLFFATTINYLDRQVLSLTYNDFIAPEFHWDDATYGNITGWFSLLYACAMLFVGRFVDKFGTKWGYIWAIGVWSLGACAHAVCGVATQWFVGLEGKEAMIQATGNIALAISTTSMWLFIAARLILAVGESGNFPAANKVVAEYFPKKDRAFATSVYNQGAQVGALLAPLCIPLLAQKWGWEMAFIVIGALGFIWLVFWYFMYDKPEKSKFVSSAELEYIHQDSDEPAVVEDNKKDEQVISFWKCFSLKQTGAFAAGKFFSDGAWWVF
;
A
#
# COMPACT_ATOMS: atom_id res chain seq x y z
N MET A 1 -45.07 -54.38 47.43
CA MET A 1 -45.28 -52.96 46.99
C MET A 1 -44.18 -52.02 47.34
N GLN A 2 -43.43 -52.16 48.46
CA GLN A 2 -42.37 -51.24 48.91
C GLN A 2 -41.13 -51.22 48.00
N ASN A 3 -40.80 -52.35 47.37
CA ASN A 3 -39.63 -52.44 46.47
C ASN A 3 -39.80 -51.73 45.13
N LEU A 4 -41.04 -51.60 44.64
CA LEU A 4 -41.35 -50.87 43.38
C LEU A 4 -41.24 -49.33 43.56
N TYR A 5 -41.59 -48.81 44.74
CA TYR A 5 -41.52 -47.40 45.06
C TYR A 5 -40.05 -46.94 45.22
N ASN A 6 -39.21 -47.76 45.83
CA ASN A 6 -37.77 -47.44 45.97
C ASN A 6 -37.04 -47.48 44.63
N SER A 7 -37.39 -48.36 43.71
CA SER A 7 -36.80 -48.41 42.36
C SER A 7 -37.15 -47.18 41.53
N ALA A 8 -38.41 -46.75 41.55
CA ALA A 8 -38.87 -45.56 40.82
C ALA A 8 -38.25 -44.26 41.39
N PHE A 9 -38.07 -44.18 42.71
CA PHE A 9 -37.44 -43.03 43.36
C PHE A 9 -35.96 -42.91 43.01
N LEU A 10 -35.21 -44.03 43.02
CA LEU A 10 -33.80 -44.07 42.64
C LEU A 10 -33.57 -43.76 41.17
N THR A 11 -34.50 -44.20 40.28
CA THR A 11 -34.42 -43.88 38.82
C THR A 11 -34.68 -42.41 38.59
N ASN A 12 -35.59 -41.77 39.28
CA ASN A 12 -35.87 -40.34 39.17
C ASN A 12 -34.70 -39.49 39.66
N ILE A 13 -34.03 -39.88 40.75
CA ILE A 13 -32.79 -39.18 41.23
C ILE A 13 -31.66 -39.32 40.24
N ALA A 14 -31.49 -40.49 39.61
CA ALA A 14 -30.46 -40.71 38.61
C ALA A 14 -30.69 -39.86 37.32
N VAL A 15 -31.95 -39.73 36.88
CA VAL A 15 -32.33 -38.90 35.75
C VAL A 15 -32.12 -37.42 36.05
N THR A 16 -32.53 -36.97 37.25
CA THR A 16 -32.36 -35.56 37.68
C THR A 16 -30.87 -35.22 37.81
N ASN A 17 -30.03 -36.09 38.39
CA ASN A 17 -28.60 -35.86 38.46
C ASN A 17 -27.92 -35.87 37.10
N ARG A 18 -28.30 -36.71 36.15
CA ARG A 18 -27.83 -36.62 34.75
C ARG A 18 -28.21 -35.30 34.08
N SER A 19 -29.44 -34.81 34.30
CA SER A 19 -29.88 -33.52 33.75
C SER A 19 -29.09 -32.36 34.31
N ILE A 20 -28.79 -32.35 35.62
CA ILE A 20 -27.98 -31.32 36.28
C ILE A 20 -26.53 -31.40 35.80
N THR A 21 -25.97 -32.60 35.66
CA THR A 21 -24.60 -32.77 35.15
C THR A 21 -24.45 -32.31 33.70
N ASN A 22 -25.40 -32.66 32.83
CA ASN A 22 -25.44 -32.17 31.45
C ASN A 22 -25.63 -30.64 31.38
N LYS A 23 -26.46 -30.05 32.22
CA LYS A 23 -26.60 -28.59 32.29
C LYS A 23 -25.33 -27.90 32.74
N ASN A 24 -24.60 -28.49 33.72
CA ASN A 24 -23.33 -27.98 34.18
C ASN A 24 -22.19 -28.15 33.14
N ILE A 25 -22.23 -29.24 32.36
CA ILE A 25 -21.29 -29.44 31.22
C ILE A 25 -21.60 -28.43 30.12
N ILE A 26 -22.89 -28.23 29.79
CA ILE A 26 -23.29 -27.21 28.78
C ILE A 26 -22.97 -25.79 29.29
N MET A 27 -23.17 -25.50 30.58
CA MET A 27 -22.77 -24.20 31.14
C MET A 27 -21.24 -24.01 31.26
N SER A 28 -20.48 -25.09 31.48
CA SER A 28 -19.00 -25.02 31.46
C SER A 28 -18.44 -24.90 30.05
N GLN A 29 -19.07 -25.50 29.06
CA GLN A 29 -18.74 -25.32 27.65
C GLN A 29 -19.15 -23.92 27.12
N ASN A 30 -20.24 -23.34 27.67
CA ASN A 30 -20.63 -21.96 27.35
C ASN A 30 -19.84 -20.89 28.11
N LYS A 31 -19.01 -21.29 29.08
CA LYS A 31 -17.97 -20.46 29.71
C LYS A 31 -16.63 -20.53 28.99
N GLN A 32 -16.62 -20.95 27.70
CA GLN A 32 -15.50 -20.56 26.85
C GLN A 32 -15.46 -19.03 26.92
N SER A 33 -14.43 -18.52 27.56
CA SER A 33 -14.11 -17.10 27.64
C SER A 33 -14.45 -16.46 26.29
N VAL A 34 -15.37 -15.50 26.30
CA VAL A 34 -15.63 -14.65 25.13
C VAL A 34 -14.29 -13.99 24.82
N VAL A 35 -13.51 -14.62 23.96
CA VAL A 35 -12.22 -14.08 23.54
C VAL A 35 -12.55 -12.79 22.82
N LYS A 36 -12.19 -11.67 23.46
CA LYS A 36 -12.47 -10.34 22.95
C LYS A 36 -11.78 -10.20 21.60
N MET A 37 -12.49 -9.79 20.57
CA MET A 37 -11.96 -9.51 19.25
C MET A 37 -10.96 -8.35 19.34
N SER A 38 -9.73 -8.54 18.85
CA SER A 38 -8.67 -7.53 18.95
C SER A 38 -8.83 -6.37 17.99
N ASN A 39 -9.56 -6.56 16.89
CA ASN A 39 -9.74 -5.56 15.81
C ASN A 39 -8.42 -5.08 15.17
N TYR A 40 -7.38 -5.90 15.24
CA TYR A 40 -6.06 -5.55 14.73
C TYR A 40 -6.04 -5.31 13.21
N ARG A 41 -6.97 -5.92 12.47
CA ARG A 41 -7.17 -5.66 11.04
C ARG A 41 -7.35 -4.17 10.71
N TRP A 42 -7.97 -3.40 11.61
CA TRP A 42 -8.15 -1.96 11.42
C TRP A 42 -6.86 -1.17 11.65
N VAL A 43 -5.96 -1.68 12.50
CA VAL A 43 -4.59 -1.13 12.63
C VAL A 43 -3.83 -1.33 11.32
N MET A 44 -3.96 -2.51 10.69
CA MET A 44 -3.38 -2.75 9.37
C MET A 44 -3.99 -1.82 8.32
N CYS A 45 -5.30 -1.62 8.32
CA CYS A 45 -5.98 -0.69 7.43
C CYS A 45 -5.46 0.76 7.62
N ALA A 46 -5.26 1.20 8.87
CA ALA A 46 -4.67 2.50 9.16
C ALA A 46 -3.22 2.60 8.64
N MET A 47 -2.42 1.55 8.78
CA MET A 47 -1.08 1.52 8.20
C MET A 47 -1.11 1.69 6.68
N LEU A 48 -2.04 1.03 5.99
CA LEU A 48 -2.24 1.20 4.54
C LEU A 48 -2.68 2.62 4.17
N PHE A 49 -3.57 3.21 4.96
CA PHE A 49 -4.01 4.59 4.81
C PHE A 49 -2.83 5.57 4.88
N PHE A 50 -1.98 5.44 5.89
CA PHE A 50 -0.79 6.30 6.01
C PHE A 50 0.21 6.06 4.88
N ALA A 51 0.46 4.81 4.46
CA ALA A 51 1.31 4.53 3.30
C ALA A 51 0.80 5.23 2.04
N THR A 52 -0.50 5.16 1.78
CA THR A 52 -1.13 5.81 0.62
C THR A 52 -1.10 7.33 0.75
N THR A 53 -1.26 7.87 1.96
CA THR A 53 -1.11 9.31 2.22
C THR A 53 0.29 9.81 1.89
N ILE A 54 1.34 9.12 2.37
CA ILE A 54 2.73 9.47 2.09
C ILE A 54 3.03 9.35 0.60
N ASN A 55 2.53 8.30 -0.05
CA ASN A 55 2.69 8.09 -1.49
C ASN A 55 2.15 9.26 -2.32
N TYR A 56 0.96 9.77 -1.98
CA TYR A 56 0.37 10.92 -2.68
C TYR A 56 1.02 12.25 -2.31
N LEU A 57 1.51 12.41 -1.09
CA LEU A 57 2.36 13.55 -0.74
C LEU A 57 3.60 13.60 -1.63
N ASP A 58 4.30 12.46 -1.79
CA ASP A 58 5.52 12.37 -2.59
C ASP A 58 5.30 12.74 -4.06
N ARG A 59 4.20 12.26 -4.66
CA ARG A 59 3.84 12.62 -6.04
C ARG A 59 3.70 14.11 -6.28
N GLN A 60 3.22 14.85 -5.27
CA GLN A 60 2.98 16.28 -5.38
C GLN A 60 4.23 17.13 -5.17
N VAL A 61 5.33 16.58 -4.61
CA VAL A 61 6.52 17.38 -4.28
C VAL A 61 7.06 18.09 -5.51
N LEU A 62 7.27 17.37 -6.62
CA LEU A 62 7.82 17.97 -7.84
C LEU A 62 6.91 19.06 -8.41
N SER A 63 5.60 18.82 -8.50
CA SER A 63 4.68 19.78 -9.09
C SER A 63 4.55 21.06 -8.25
N LEU A 64 4.53 20.93 -6.93
CA LEU A 64 4.40 22.07 -6.01
C LEU A 64 5.69 22.85 -5.80
N THR A 65 6.86 22.28 -6.17
CA THR A 65 8.14 22.95 -6.09
C THR A 65 8.65 23.40 -7.45
N TYR A 66 8.00 23.00 -8.55
CA TYR A 66 8.44 23.25 -9.91
C TYR A 66 8.57 24.73 -10.23
N ASN A 67 7.46 25.48 -10.19
CA ASN A 67 7.41 26.84 -10.69
C ASN A 67 8.29 27.82 -9.90
N ASP A 68 8.26 27.71 -8.57
CA ASP A 68 8.86 28.72 -7.70
C ASP A 68 10.35 28.44 -7.40
N PHE A 69 10.78 27.17 -7.50
CA PHE A 69 12.10 26.77 -7.05
C PHE A 69 12.93 26.05 -8.14
N ILE A 70 12.37 24.99 -8.74
CA ILE A 70 13.13 24.08 -9.60
C ILE A 70 13.31 24.67 -11.00
N ALA A 71 12.25 25.20 -11.61
CA ALA A 71 12.33 25.78 -12.95
C ALA A 71 13.29 26.96 -13.05
N PRO A 72 13.33 27.92 -12.11
CA PRO A 72 14.32 28.98 -12.12
C PRO A 72 15.75 28.49 -11.91
N GLU A 73 15.96 27.49 -11.02
CA GLU A 73 17.30 26.98 -10.69
C GLU A 73 17.93 26.21 -11.87
N PHE A 74 17.12 25.42 -12.59
CA PHE A 74 17.60 24.55 -13.67
C PHE A 74 17.26 25.03 -15.07
N HIS A 75 16.69 26.22 -15.22
CA HIS A 75 16.24 26.78 -16.52
C HIS A 75 15.29 25.84 -17.28
N TRP A 76 14.37 25.20 -16.54
CA TRP A 76 13.40 24.31 -17.14
C TRP A 76 12.23 25.09 -17.74
N ASP A 77 11.81 24.63 -18.90
CA ASP A 77 10.54 25.00 -19.51
C ASP A 77 9.47 23.93 -19.26
N ASP A 78 8.23 24.22 -19.63
CA ASP A 78 7.11 23.29 -19.48
C ASP A 78 7.30 22.00 -20.29
N ALA A 79 8.05 22.05 -21.40
CA ALA A 79 8.36 20.86 -22.19
C ALA A 79 9.32 19.91 -21.44
N THR A 80 10.31 20.46 -20.75
CA THR A 80 11.22 19.69 -19.89
C THR A 80 10.47 19.03 -18.73
N TYR A 81 9.60 19.79 -18.05
CA TYR A 81 8.74 19.24 -16.99
C TYR A 81 7.83 18.14 -17.52
N GLY A 82 7.19 18.38 -18.70
CA GLY A 82 6.34 17.41 -19.39
C GLY A 82 7.08 16.12 -19.74
N ASN A 83 8.34 16.21 -20.17
CA ASN A 83 9.18 15.04 -20.44
C ASN A 83 9.44 14.23 -19.18
N ILE A 84 9.82 14.87 -18.07
CA ILE A 84 10.10 14.19 -16.79
C ILE A 84 8.85 13.46 -16.26
N THR A 85 7.69 14.13 -16.28
CA THR A 85 6.43 13.54 -15.82
C THR A 85 5.90 12.47 -16.77
N GLY A 86 6.12 12.64 -18.08
CA GLY A 86 5.78 11.65 -19.10
C GLY A 86 6.57 10.34 -18.95
N TRP A 87 7.87 10.43 -18.81
CA TRP A 87 8.71 9.25 -18.54
C TRP A 87 8.33 8.54 -17.24
N PHE A 88 8.06 9.31 -16.17
CA PHE A 88 7.57 8.75 -14.92
C PHE A 88 6.27 7.95 -15.13
N SER A 89 5.29 8.54 -15.82
CA SER A 89 3.98 7.91 -16.06
C SER A 89 4.09 6.63 -16.88
N LEU A 90 4.93 6.64 -17.93
CA LEU A 90 5.18 5.48 -18.77
C LEU A 90 5.81 4.33 -17.97
N LEU A 91 6.83 4.64 -17.18
CA LEU A 91 7.53 3.64 -16.39
C LEU A 91 6.69 3.12 -15.24
N TYR A 92 5.92 3.98 -14.59
CA TYR A 92 4.96 3.58 -13.58
C TYR A 92 3.94 2.58 -14.13
N ALA A 93 3.37 2.86 -15.32
CA ALA A 93 2.44 1.97 -15.98
C ALA A 93 3.09 0.62 -16.33
N CYS A 94 4.31 0.63 -16.86
CA CYS A 94 5.06 -0.60 -17.13
C CYS A 94 5.36 -1.39 -15.85
N ALA A 95 5.80 -0.71 -14.79
CA ALA A 95 6.14 -1.36 -13.52
C ALA A 95 4.91 -2.01 -12.87
N MET A 96 3.73 -1.37 -12.95
CA MET A 96 2.48 -1.94 -12.42
C MET A 96 2.13 -3.31 -13.00
N LEU A 97 2.52 -3.60 -14.26
CA LEU A 97 2.26 -4.90 -14.87
C LEU A 97 3.02 -6.05 -14.20
N PHE A 98 4.17 -5.76 -13.61
CA PHE A 98 5.07 -6.78 -13.07
C PHE A 98 5.11 -6.81 -11.54
N VAL A 99 4.83 -5.69 -10.88
CA VAL A 99 5.00 -5.55 -9.44
C VAL A 99 4.06 -6.46 -8.64
N GLY A 100 2.85 -6.73 -9.14
CA GLY A 100 1.93 -7.67 -8.49
C GLY A 100 2.55 -9.05 -8.33
N ARG A 101 3.19 -9.58 -9.38
CA ARG A 101 3.92 -10.86 -9.31
C ARG A 101 5.12 -10.82 -8.38
N PHE A 102 5.81 -9.69 -8.34
CA PHE A 102 6.91 -9.49 -7.40
C PHE A 102 6.43 -9.62 -5.95
N VAL A 103 5.35 -8.92 -5.60
CA VAL A 103 4.73 -9.00 -4.27
C VAL A 103 4.22 -10.41 -3.96
N ASP A 104 3.72 -11.14 -4.96
CA ASP A 104 3.27 -12.53 -4.78
C ASP A 104 4.44 -13.47 -4.51
N LYS A 105 5.54 -13.31 -5.21
CA LYS A 105 6.73 -14.15 -5.07
C LYS A 105 7.47 -13.94 -3.75
N PHE A 106 7.66 -12.69 -3.33
CA PHE A 106 8.41 -12.35 -2.12
C PHE A 106 7.54 -12.32 -0.86
N GLY A 107 6.22 -12.40 -1.03
CA GLY A 107 5.25 -12.30 0.06
C GLY A 107 4.97 -10.84 0.45
N THR A 108 3.84 -10.62 1.10
CA THR A 108 3.29 -9.29 1.39
C THR A 108 4.22 -8.42 2.23
N LYS A 109 4.82 -8.98 3.30
CA LYS A 109 5.73 -8.25 4.19
C LYS A 109 6.91 -7.66 3.44
N TRP A 110 7.67 -8.53 2.78
CA TRP A 110 8.89 -8.14 2.08
C TRP A 110 8.63 -7.39 0.77
N GLY A 111 7.60 -7.79 0.05
CA GLY A 111 7.19 -7.09 -1.17
C GLY A 111 6.86 -5.62 -0.88
N TYR A 112 6.16 -5.36 0.23
CA TYR A 112 5.81 -3.99 0.62
C TYR A 112 7.03 -3.20 1.15
N ILE A 113 7.92 -3.86 1.92
CA ILE A 113 9.18 -3.25 2.36
C ILE A 113 10.03 -2.82 1.16
N TRP A 114 10.18 -3.68 0.16
CA TRP A 114 10.91 -3.36 -1.07
C TRP A 114 10.27 -2.19 -1.82
N ALA A 115 8.96 -2.22 -2.01
CA ALA A 115 8.23 -1.18 -2.72
C ALA A 115 8.43 0.19 -2.06
N ILE A 116 8.19 0.31 -0.75
CA ILE A 116 8.32 1.57 -0.02
C ILE A 116 9.79 1.99 0.12
N GLY A 117 10.71 1.03 0.36
CA GLY A 117 12.13 1.32 0.44
C GLY A 117 12.70 1.91 -0.84
N VAL A 118 12.35 1.31 -1.99
CA VAL A 118 12.78 1.79 -3.31
C VAL A 118 12.19 3.17 -3.60
N TRP A 119 10.89 3.37 -3.35
CA TRP A 119 10.28 4.68 -3.56
C TRP A 119 10.90 5.74 -2.64
N SER A 120 11.10 5.47 -1.35
CA SER A 120 11.71 6.43 -0.41
C SER A 120 13.14 6.80 -0.80
N LEU A 121 13.92 5.84 -1.34
CA LEU A 121 15.22 6.11 -1.93
C LEU A 121 15.09 7.01 -3.17
N GLY A 122 14.12 6.74 -4.05
CA GLY A 122 13.83 7.56 -5.22
C GLY A 122 13.46 9.00 -4.83
N ALA A 123 12.63 9.19 -3.80
CA ALA A 123 12.29 10.49 -3.25
C ALA A 123 13.55 11.24 -2.78
N CYS A 124 14.37 10.62 -1.94
CA CYS A 124 15.62 11.22 -1.47
C CYS A 124 16.63 11.49 -2.60
N ALA A 125 16.63 10.67 -3.66
CA ALA A 125 17.51 10.88 -4.81
C ALA A 125 17.23 12.20 -5.54
N HIS A 126 15.98 12.67 -5.57
CA HIS A 126 15.64 13.98 -6.14
C HIS A 126 16.38 15.13 -5.43
N ALA A 127 16.53 15.05 -4.12
CA ALA A 127 17.23 16.09 -3.36
C ALA A 127 18.72 16.21 -3.73
N VAL A 128 19.32 15.14 -4.26
CA VAL A 128 20.72 15.12 -4.67
C VAL A 128 20.92 15.66 -6.10
N CYS A 129 19.85 15.74 -6.90
CA CYS A 129 19.93 16.15 -8.31
C CYS A 129 20.54 17.54 -8.49
N GLY A 130 20.28 18.49 -7.57
CA GLY A 130 20.87 19.83 -7.61
C GLY A 130 22.38 19.80 -7.50
N VAL A 131 22.89 19.17 -6.46
CA VAL A 131 24.35 19.04 -6.23
C VAL A 131 25.01 18.22 -7.35
N ALA A 132 24.37 17.16 -7.80
CA ALA A 132 24.88 16.37 -8.92
C ALA A 132 24.96 17.19 -10.21
N THR A 133 23.96 18.02 -10.51
CA THR A 133 23.99 18.91 -11.69
C THR A 133 25.15 19.90 -11.59
N GLN A 134 25.35 20.53 -10.44
CA GLN A 134 26.50 21.44 -10.20
C GLN A 134 27.83 20.74 -10.49
N TRP A 135 27.98 19.53 -9.99
CA TRP A 135 29.22 18.76 -10.19
C TRP A 135 29.46 18.40 -11.68
N PHE A 136 28.42 17.96 -12.40
CA PHE A 136 28.56 17.60 -13.81
C PHE A 136 28.80 18.80 -14.73
N VAL A 137 28.22 19.96 -14.42
CA VAL A 137 28.38 21.18 -15.22
C VAL A 137 29.65 21.99 -14.82
N GLY A 138 30.25 21.67 -13.66
CA GLY A 138 31.42 22.35 -13.16
C GLY A 138 31.11 23.74 -12.58
N LEU A 139 29.92 23.93 -12.01
CA LEU A 139 29.50 25.17 -11.35
C LEU A 139 29.45 24.96 -9.83
N GLU A 140 29.76 25.98 -9.07
CA GLU A 140 29.65 25.97 -7.62
C GLU A 140 28.56 26.93 -7.14
N GLY A 141 27.57 26.36 -6.45
CA GLY A 141 26.51 27.12 -5.80
C GLY A 141 25.24 27.34 -6.68
N LYS A 142 24.12 27.50 -6.02
CA LYS A 142 22.80 27.71 -6.66
C LYS A 142 22.73 29.02 -7.44
N GLU A 143 23.35 30.08 -6.92
CA GLU A 143 23.35 31.39 -7.56
C GLU A 143 24.04 31.37 -8.92
N ALA A 144 25.18 30.62 -9.04
CA ALA A 144 25.85 30.44 -10.30
C ALA A 144 24.99 29.66 -11.32
N MET A 145 24.19 28.71 -10.86
CA MET A 145 23.27 27.99 -11.74
C MET A 145 22.11 28.89 -12.21
N ILE A 146 21.50 29.68 -11.33
CA ILE A 146 20.39 30.58 -11.68
C ILE A 146 20.82 31.69 -12.64
N GLN A 147 22.08 32.20 -12.47
CA GLN A 147 22.60 33.29 -13.32
C GLN A 147 23.21 32.79 -14.63
N ALA A 148 23.31 31.47 -14.82
CA ALA A 148 23.89 30.91 -16.05
C ALA A 148 23.05 31.26 -17.28
N THR A 149 23.72 31.50 -18.41
CA THR A 149 23.08 31.86 -19.67
C THR A 149 23.63 31.09 -20.85
N GLY A 150 22.90 31.07 -21.96
CA GLY A 150 23.37 30.45 -23.20
C GLY A 150 23.63 28.95 -23.09
N ASN A 151 24.80 28.50 -23.57
CA ASN A 151 25.10 27.06 -23.60
C ASN A 151 25.22 26.43 -22.22
N ILE A 152 25.61 27.22 -21.20
CA ILE A 152 25.73 26.71 -19.82
C ILE A 152 24.33 26.46 -19.25
N ALA A 153 23.38 27.37 -19.43
CA ALA A 153 21.99 27.18 -19.02
C ALA A 153 21.37 25.95 -19.70
N LEU A 154 21.66 25.74 -21.00
CA LEU A 154 21.18 24.55 -21.72
C LEU A 154 21.82 23.27 -21.16
N ALA A 155 23.12 23.29 -20.81
CA ALA A 155 23.78 22.16 -20.18
C ALA A 155 23.18 21.83 -18.80
N ILE A 156 22.87 22.86 -17.98
CA ILE A 156 22.20 22.71 -16.68
C ILE A 156 20.82 22.04 -16.89
N SER A 157 20.00 22.59 -17.79
CA SER A 157 18.64 22.08 -18.05
C SER A 157 18.68 20.62 -18.51
N THR A 158 19.53 20.29 -19.47
CA THR A 158 19.63 18.93 -20.00
C THR A 158 20.16 17.93 -18.97
N THR A 159 21.21 18.29 -18.23
CA THR A 159 21.82 17.41 -17.22
C THR A 159 20.85 17.15 -16.07
N SER A 160 20.25 18.22 -15.52
CA SER A 160 19.27 18.08 -14.43
C SER A 160 18.03 17.31 -14.87
N MET A 161 17.52 17.51 -16.09
CA MET A 161 16.42 16.74 -16.63
C MET A 161 16.69 15.23 -16.57
N TRP A 162 17.85 14.78 -17.05
CA TRP A 162 18.18 13.34 -17.03
C TRP A 162 18.39 12.80 -15.62
N LEU A 163 18.96 13.58 -14.71
CA LEU A 163 19.10 13.19 -13.29
C LEU A 163 17.74 13.04 -12.61
N PHE A 164 16.80 13.99 -12.85
CA PHE A 164 15.45 13.89 -12.34
C PHE A 164 14.67 12.74 -12.97
N ILE A 165 14.84 12.47 -14.27
CA ILE A 165 14.27 11.27 -14.89
C ILE A 165 14.80 10.02 -14.20
N ALA A 166 16.10 9.90 -13.97
CA ALA A 166 16.67 8.73 -13.30
C ALA A 166 16.11 8.55 -11.88
N ALA A 167 16.01 9.62 -11.08
CA ALA A 167 15.39 9.59 -9.75
C ALA A 167 13.90 9.20 -9.83
N ARG A 168 13.14 9.73 -10.81
CA ARG A 168 11.75 9.38 -11.09
C ARG A 168 11.57 7.93 -11.52
N LEU A 169 12.53 7.33 -12.22
CA LEU A 169 12.51 5.92 -12.55
C LEU A 169 12.52 5.03 -11.31
N ILE A 170 13.43 5.33 -10.38
CA ILE A 170 13.53 4.62 -9.10
C ILE A 170 12.21 4.78 -8.33
N LEU A 171 11.71 6.01 -8.25
CA LEU A 171 10.46 6.33 -7.58
C LEU A 171 9.27 5.53 -8.18
N ALA A 172 9.13 5.53 -9.51
CA ALA A 172 8.03 4.86 -10.21
C ALA A 172 7.99 3.35 -9.94
N VAL A 173 9.15 2.70 -9.94
CA VAL A 173 9.26 1.26 -9.63
C VAL A 173 8.76 0.97 -8.20
N GLY A 174 9.18 1.76 -7.23
CA GLY A 174 8.75 1.58 -5.84
C GLY A 174 7.27 1.90 -5.64
N GLU A 175 6.80 3.05 -6.12
CA GLU A 175 5.42 3.50 -5.94
C GLU A 175 4.40 2.57 -6.59
N SER A 176 4.74 1.97 -7.74
CA SER A 176 3.84 1.03 -8.42
C SER A 176 3.42 -0.16 -7.55
N GLY A 177 4.24 -0.49 -6.52
CA GLY A 177 3.97 -1.58 -5.59
C GLY A 177 2.96 -1.27 -4.49
N ASN A 178 2.65 -0.02 -4.22
CA ASN A 178 1.79 0.37 -3.10
C ASN A 178 0.39 -0.26 -3.18
N PHE A 179 -0.34 -0.04 -4.26
CA PHE A 179 -1.71 -0.54 -4.39
C PHE A 179 -1.84 -2.06 -4.48
N PRO A 180 -1.02 -2.78 -5.27
CA PRO A 180 -1.05 -4.23 -5.28
C PRO A 180 -0.74 -4.85 -3.92
N ALA A 181 0.25 -4.32 -3.20
CA ALA A 181 0.59 -4.78 -1.86
C ALA A 181 -0.52 -4.47 -0.85
N ALA A 182 -1.11 -3.26 -0.88
CA ALA A 182 -2.23 -2.89 -0.01
C ALA A 182 -3.45 -3.78 -0.23
N ASN A 183 -3.83 -4.04 -1.48
CA ASN A 183 -4.93 -4.95 -1.80
C ASN A 183 -4.67 -6.37 -1.28
N LYS A 184 -3.43 -6.83 -1.32
CA LYS A 184 -3.05 -8.14 -0.78
C LYS A 184 -3.18 -8.19 0.74
N VAL A 185 -2.75 -7.14 1.46
CA VAL A 185 -2.97 -7.01 2.91
C VAL A 185 -4.45 -7.04 3.25
N VAL A 186 -5.29 -6.31 2.51
CA VAL A 186 -6.75 -6.33 2.70
C VAL A 186 -7.31 -7.74 2.46
N ALA A 187 -6.82 -8.45 1.44
CA ALA A 187 -7.25 -9.82 1.18
C ALA A 187 -6.84 -10.80 2.30
N GLU A 188 -5.72 -10.56 2.97
CA GLU A 188 -5.20 -11.38 4.07
C GLU A 188 -5.88 -11.08 5.42
N TYR A 189 -6.25 -9.82 5.70
CA TYR A 189 -6.76 -9.38 7.01
C TYR A 189 -8.27 -9.19 7.08
N PHE A 190 -8.96 -9.17 5.93
CA PHE A 190 -10.40 -8.92 5.90
C PHE A 190 -11.17 -10.02 5.18
N PRO A 191 -12.31 -10.48 5.75
CA PRO A 191 -13.22 -11.37 5.07
C PRO A 191 -13.82 -10.69 3.83
N LYS A 192 -14.28 -11.46 2.85
CA LYS A 192 -14.77 -10.95 1.55
C LYS A 192 -15.77 -9.81 1.69
N LYS A 193 -16.70 -9.90 2.67
CA LYS A 193 -17.74 -8.89 2.92
C LYS A 193 -17.20 -7.51 3.33
N ASP A 194 -16.04 -7.44 4.00
CA ASP A 194 -15.48 -6.20 4.54
C ASP A 194 -14.40 -5.60 3.65
N ARG A 195 -13.89 -6.34 2.64
CA ARG A 195 -12.78 -5.90 1.78
C ARG A 195 -13.05 -4.61 1.04
N ALA A 196 -14.26 -4.45 0.50
CA ALA A 196 -14.63 -3.24 -0.24
C ALA A 196 -14.57 -2.00 0.67
N PHE A 197 -15.05 -2.11 1.91
CA PHE A 197 -15.00 -1.03 2.87
C PHE A 197 -13.56 -0.71 3.31
N ALA A 198 -12.76 -1.73 3.65
CA ALA A 198 -11.35 -1.54 4.00
C ALA A 198 -10.54 -0.90 2.85
N THR A 199 -10.80 -1.33 1.61
CA THR A 199 -10.20 -0.74 0.41
C THR A 199 -10.58 0.74 0.26
N SER A 200 -11.84 1.09 0.50
CA SER A 200 -12.29 2.47 0.46
C SER A 200 -11.60 3.32 1.52
N VAL A 201 -11.46 2.80 2.74
CA VAL A 201 -10.80 3.51 3.85
C VAL A 201 -9.35 3.83 3.52
N TYR A 202 -8.54 2.84 3.10
CA TYR A 202 -7.13 3.13 2.83
C TYR A 202 -6.94 4.01 1.57
N ASN A 203 -7.81 3.90 0.57
CA ASN A 203 -7.77 4.75 -0.61
C ASN A 203 -8.05 6.23 -0.30
N GLN A 204 -8.81 6.55 0.76
CA GLN A 204 -8.97 7.93 1.22
C GLN A 204 -7.64 8.57 1.65
N GLY A 205 -6.63 7.77 1.98
CA GLY A 205 -5.28 8.27 2.20
C GLY A 205 -4.73 9.08 1.02
N ALA A 206 -5.08 8.70 -0.22
CA ALA A 206 -4.71 9.46 -1.42
C ALA A 206 -5.29 10.89 -1.41
N GLN A 207 -6.55 11.04 -1.05
CA GLN A 207 -7.21 12.35 -0.98
C GLN A 207 -6.62 13.21 0.14
N VAL A 208 -6.36 12.59 1.30
CA VAL A 208 -5.71 13.29 2.44
C VAL A 208 -4.30 13.72 2.06
N GLY A 209 -3.53 12.87 1.38
CA GLY A 209 -2.21 13.23 0.87
C GLY A 209 -2.24 14.40 -0.11
N ALA A 210 -3.15 14.36 -1.08
CA ALA A 210 -3.34 15.42 -2.06
C ALA A 210 -3.77 16.75 -1.42
N LEU A 211 -4.59 16.70 -0.36
CA LEU A 211 -5.03 17.90 0.39
C LEU A 211 -3.92 18.49 1.27
N LEU A 212 -3.11 17.64 1.90
CA LEU A 212 -2.02 18.09 2.79
C LEU A 212 -0.81 18.61 1.99
N ALA A 213 -0.58 18.10 0.80
CA ALA A 213 0.59 18.45 0.00
C ALA A 213 0.71 19.97 -0.25
N PRO A 214 -0.30 20.71 -0.74
CA PRO A 214 -0.21 22.15 -0.95
C PRO A 214 0.01 22.96 0.32
N LEU A 215 -0.35 22.41 1.48
CA LEU A 215 -0.17 23.07 2.78
C LEU A 215 1.26 22.87 3.32
N CYS A 216 1.81 21.66 3.17
CA CYS A 216 3.07 21.29 3.80
C CYS A 216 4.28 21.53 2.89
N ILE A 217 4.20 21.16 1.61
CA ILE A 217 5.35 21.14 0.69
C ILE A 217 5.89 22.54 0.42
N PRO A 218 5.08 23.58 0.05
CA PRO A 218 5.58 24.92 -0.17
C PRO A 218 6.21 25.53 1.08
N LEU A 219 5.67 25.26 2.27
CA LEU A 219 6.23 25.74 3.53
C LEU A 219 7.62 25.12 3.81
N LEU A 220 7.77 23.82 3.53
CA LEU A 220 9.07 23.16 3.65
C LEU A 220 10.08 23.74 2.66
N ALA A 221 9.67 23.90 1.39
CA ALA A 221 10.52 24.42 0.34
C ALA A 221 10.96 25.88 0.58
N GLN A 222 10.04 26.74 1.04
CA GLN A 222 10.35 28.14 1.37
C GLN A 222 11.31 28.27 2.54
N LYS A 223 11.17 27.43 3.58
CA LYS A 223 11.95 27.54 4.81
C LYS A 223 13.33 26.87 4.73
N TRP A 224 13.43 25.73 4.06
CA TRP A 224 14.64 24.90 4.05
C TRP A 224 15.15 24.51 2.67
N GLY A 225 14.54 25.01 1.61
CA GLY A 225 14.84 24.64 0.22
C GLY A 225 13.99 23.46 -0.26
N TRP A 226 13.84 23.40 -1.59
CA TRP A 226 13.03 22.36 -2.24
C TRP A 226 13.57 20.94 -2.01
N GLU A 227 14.88 20.79 -1.85
CA GLU A 227 15.54 19.52 -1.57
C GLU A 227 15.04 18.91 -0.27
N MET A 228 14.82 19.77 0.75
CA MET A 228 14.34 19.31 2.05
C MET A 228 12.89 18.79 1.98
N ALA A 229 12.08 19.28 1.05
CA ALA A 229 10.74 18.72 0.84
C ALA A 229 10.82 17.27 0.40
N PHE A 230 11.71 16.92 -0.54
CA PHE A 230 11.93 15.53 -0.96
C PHE A 230 12.53 14.67 0.15
N ILE A 231 13.49 15.19 0.91
CA ILE A 231 14.11 14.45 2.02
C ILE A 231 13.08 14.15 3.11
N VAL A 232 12.29 15.13 3.52
CA VAL A 232 11.29 14.95 4.60
C VAL A 232 10.23 13.93 4.18
N ILE A 233 9.69 14.04 2.97
CA ILE A 233 8.68 13.08 2.52
C ILE A 233 9.28 11.68 2.32
N GLY A 234 10.47 11.56 1.74
CA GLY A 234 11.16 10.29 1.64
C GLY A 234 11.49 9.66 3.00
N ALA A 235 11.89 10.49 3.99
CA ALA A 235 12.13 10.05 5.36
C ALA A 235 10.86 9.51 6.04
N LEU A 236 9.68 10.12 5.79
CA LEU A 236 8.41 9.59 6.29
C LEU A 236 8.15 8.16 5.78
N GLY A 237 8.52 7.84 4.54
CA GLY A 237 8.46 6.48 4.02
C GLY A 237 9.36 5.51 4.78
N PHE A 238 10.60 5.91 5.11
CA PHE A 238 11.50 5.07 5.92
C PHE A 238 11.00 4.90 7.36
N ILE A 239 10.43 5.95 7.98
CA ILE A 239 9.81 5.85 9.31
C ILE A 239 8.65 4.87 9.25
N TRP A 240 7.79 4.95 8.24
CA TRP A 240 6.69 4.03 8.05
C TRP A 240 7.18 2.57 7.91
N LEU A 241 8.30 2.33 7.19
CA LEU A 241 8.92 1.00 7.06
C LEU A 241 9.29 0.39 8.41
N VAL A 242 9.80 1.19 9.35
CA VAL A 242 10.13 0.71 10.68
C VAL A 242 8.87 0.19 11.39
N PHE A 243 7.78 0.95 11.36
CA PHE A 243 6.51 0.50 11.92
C PHE A 243 5.98 -0.75 11.23
N TRP A 244 6.03 -0.80 9.90
CA TRP A 244 5.59 -1.96 9.13
C TRP A 244 6.37 -3.22 9.47
N TYR A 245 7.66 -3.14 9.57
CA TYR A 245 8.52 -4.28 9.88
C TYR A 245 8.15 -4.97 11.20
N PHE A 246 7.83 -4.18 12.23
CA PHE A 246 7.47 -4.69 13.56
C PHE A 246 5.99 -5.05 13.71
N MET A 247 5.11 -4.37 13.00
CA MET A 247 3.66 -4.53 13.18
C MET A 247 3.06 -5.57 12.24
N TYR A 248 3.60 -5.72 11.01
CA TYR A 248 3.01 -6.65 10.06
C TYR A 248 3.59 -8.05 10.17
N ASP A 249 2.72 -9.02 10.38
CA ASP A 249 2.91 -10.44 10.14
C ASP A 249 1.62 -11.01 9.51
N LYS A 250 1.67 -12.23 8.95
CA LYS A 250 0.43 -12.88 8.48
C LYS A 250 -0.52 -13.07 9.66
N PRO A 251 -1.86 -12.95 9.47
CA PRO A 251 -2.84 -13.06 10.56
C PRO A 251 -2.62 -14.28 11.47
N GLU A 252 -2.29 -15.44 10.90
CA GLU A 252 -2.06 -16.70 11.61
C GLU A 252 -0.78 -16.68 12.50
N LYS A 253 0.16 -15.79 12.17
CA LYS A 253 1.44 -15.67 12.89
C LYS A 253 1.52 -14.41 13.74
N SER A 254 0.55 -13.53 13.63
CA SER A 254 0.52 -12.26 14.33
C SER A 254 0.20 -12.46 15.81
N LYS A 255 1.05 -11.91 16.67
CA LYS A 255 0.84 -11.91 18.13
C LYS A 255 -0.29 -10.98 18.58
N PHE A 256 -0.72 -10.10 17.72
CA PHE A 256 -1.72 -9.07 18.01
C PHE A 256 -3.14 -9.47 17.60
N VAL A 257 -3.29 -10.49 16.77
CA VAL A 257 -4.58 -11.00 16.31
C VAL A 257 -5.08 -12.04 17.30
N SER A 258 -6.27 -11.79 17.89
CA SER A 258 -6.91 -12.76 18.78
C SER A 258 -7.48 -13.93 17.98
N SER A 259 -7.70 -15.09 18.64
CA SER A 259 -8.33 -16.26 18.01
C SER A 259 -9.72 -15.94 17.46
N ALA A 260 -10.50 -15.12 18.15
CA ALA A 260 -11.82 -14.70 17.67
C ALA A 260 -11.74 -13.80 16.41
N GLU A 261 -10.71 -12.97 16.30
CA GLU A 261 -10.48 -12.18 15.10
C GLU A 261 -9.98 -13.03 13.94
N LEU A 262 -9.12 -14.01 14.22
CA LEU A 262 -8.64 -14.94 13.21
C LEU A 262 -9.78 -15.77 12.62
N GLU A 263 -10.69 -16.27 13.46
CA GLU A 263 -11.91 -16.96 13.04
C GLU A 263 -12.79 -16.04 12.18
N TYR A 264 -12.95 -14.78 12.58
CA TYR A 264 -13.68 -13.79 11.79
C TYR A 264 -13.03 -13.51 10.42
N ILE A 265 -11.72 -13.43 10.35
CA ILE A 265 -10.99 -13.22 9.08
C ILE A 265 -11.23 -14.41 8.14
N HIS A 266 -11.23 -15.63 8.68
CA HIS A 266 -11.35 -16.86 7.91
C HIS A 266 -12.78 -17.35 7.71
N GLN A 267 -13.82 -16.60 8.14
CA GLN A 267 -15.21 -17.04 8.05
C GLN A 267 -15.67 -17.42 6.63
N ASP A 268 -15.01 -16.86 5.60
CA ASP A 268 -15.30 -17.15 4.20
C ASP A 268 -14.49 -18.35 3.65
N SER A 269 -13.59 -18.90 4.46
CA SER A 269 -12.75 -20.05 4.07
C SER A 269 -13.50 -21.38 4.21
N ASP A 270 -14.59 -21.37 5.00
CA ASP A 270 -15.46 -22.53 5.24
C ASP A 270 -16.61 -22.66 4.23
N GLU A 271 -16.75 -21.74 3.28
CA GLU A 271 -17.56 -22.04 2.11
C GLU A 271 -16.94 -23.29 1.47
N PRO A 272 -17.69 -24.41 1.38
CA PRO A 272 -17.19 -25.57 0.67
C PRO A 272 -16.80 -25.05 -0.71
N ALA A 273 -15.50 -25.07 -1.01
CA ALA A 273 -15.07 -25.04 -2.39
C ALA A 273 -15.99 -26.03 -3.06
N VAL A 274 -16.82 -25.57 -4.02
CA VAL A 274 -17.58 -26.47 -4.87
C VAL A 274 -16.60 -27.55 -5.21
N VAL A 275 -16.83 -28.75 -4.67
CA VAL A 275 -15.93 -29.88 -4.82
C VAL A 275 -16.02 -30.24 -6.29
N GLU A 276 -15.35 -29.48 -7.10
CA GLU A 276 -14.82 -29.97 -8.35
C GLU A 276 -13.65 -30.87 -7.93
N ASP A 277 -13.99 -32.14 -7.88
CA ASP A 277 -13.12 -33.29 -7.74
C ASP A 277 -12.13 -33.31 -8.93
N ASN A 278 -11.25 -32.34 -8.96
CA ASN A 278 -10.11 -32.25 -9.86
C ASN A 278 -9.01 -31.41 -9.18
N LYS A 279 -8.30 -32.02 -8.22
CA LYS A 279 -6.89 -31.71 -7.95
C LYS A 279 -6.07 -32.10 -9.20
N LYS A 280 -6.34 -31.46 -10.31
CA LYS A 280 -5.45 -31.40 -11.46
C LYS A 280 -5.03 -29.94 -11.56
N ASP A 281 -3.76 -29.72 -11.22
CA ASP A 281 -2.97 -28.55 -11.58
C ASP A 281 -3.75 -27.23 -11.47
N GLU A 282 -3.58 -26.50 -10.39
CA GLU A 282 -3.72 -25.05 -10.45
C GLU A 282 -2.76 -24.59 -11.55
N GLN A 283 -3.22 -24.63 -12.79
CA GLN A 283 -2.50 -24.06 -13.91
C GLN A 283 -2.44 -22.57 -13.64
N VAL A 284 -1.31 -22.15 -13.09
CA VAL A 284 -0.97 -20.72 -13.02
C VAL A 284 -1.16 -20.17 -14.42
N ILE A 285 -2.28 -19.47 -14.61
CA ILE A 285 -2.62 -18.88 -15.91
C ILE A 285 -1.44 -17.99 -16.30
N SER A 286 -0.81 -18.28 -17.44
CA SER A 286 0.28 -17.45 -17.94
C SER A 286 -0.20 -16.00 -18.04
N PHE A 287 0.64 -15.05 -17.62
CA PHE A 287 0.36 -13.61 -17.68
C PHE A 287 -0.19 -13.18 -19.05
N TRP A 288 0.39 -13.64 -20.13
CA TRP A 288 -0.07 -13.34 -21.50
C TRP A 288 -1.45 -13.93 -21.81
N LYS A 289 -1.80 -15.06 -21.19
CA LYS A 289 -3.12 -15.66 -21.35
C LYS A 289 -4.22 -14.85 -20.64
N CYS A 290 -3.86 -14.12 -19.58
CA CYS A 290 -4.82 -13.21 -18.92
C CYS A 290 -5.29 -12.08 -19.86
N PHE A 291 -4.43 -11.56 -20.73
CA PHE A 291 -4.81 -10.54 -21.71
C PHE A 291 -5.72 -11.04 -22.82
N SER A 292 -5.74 -12.35 -23.09
CA SER A 292 -6.64 -12.93 -24.10
C SER A 292 -8.05 -13.21 -23.56
N LEU A 293 -8.31 -13.02 -22.27
CA LEU A 293 -9.64 -13.18 -21.68
C LEU A 293 -10.52 -11.96 -22.00
N LYS A 294 -11.72 -12.20 -22.52
CA LYS A 294 -12.69 -11.15 -22.84
C LYS A 294 -13.04 -10.27 -21.63
N GLN A 295 -13.13 -10.87 -20.42
CA GLN A 295 -13.39 -10.16 -19.18
C GLN A 295 -12.27 -9.17 -18.84
N THR A 296 -11.01 -9.57 -19.01
CA THR A 296 -9.84 -8.69 -18.79
C THR A 296 -9.86 -7.53 -19.78
N GLY A 297 -10.14 -7.80 -21.06
CA GLY A 297 -10.26 -6.75 -22.08
C GLY A 297 -11.39 -5.77 -21.78
N ALA A 298 -12.57 -6.25 -21.39
CA ALA A 298 -13.71 -5.40 -21.02
C ALA A 298 -13.40 -4.53 -19.79
N PHE A 299 -12.76 -5.10 -18.75
CA PHE A 299 -12.35 -4.36 -17.57
C PHE A 299 -11.30 -3.30 -17.90
N ALA A 300 -10.28 -3.64 -18.69
CA ALA A 300 -9.23 -2.72 -19.11
C ALA A 300 -9.80 -1.55 -19.94
N ALA A 301 -10.71 -1.83 -20.88
CA ALA A 301 -11.38 -0.79 -21.66
C ALA A 301 -12.24 0.12 -20.79
N GLY A 302 -13.07 -0.45 -19.90
CA GLY A 302 -13.88 0.32 -18.94
C GLY A 302 -13.03 1.23 -18.06
N LYS A 303 -11.91 0.72 -17.56
CA LYS A 303 -10.98 1.50 -16.73
C LYS A 303 -10.29 2.60 -17.52
N PHE A 304 -9.85 2.31 -18.75
CA PHE A 304 -9.21 3.30 -19.64
C PHE A 304 -10.11 4.51 -19.89
N PHE A 305 -11.38 4.30 -20.23
CA PHE A 305 -12.31 5.39 -20.47
C PHE A 305 -12.74 6.12 -19.19
N SER A 306 -12.93 5.40 -18.08
CA SER A 306 -13.32 5.99 -16.80
C SER A 306 -12.20 6.84 -16.21
N ASP A 307 -10.97 6.33 -16.17
CA ASP A 307 -9.84 7.05 -15.59
C ASP A 307 -9.43 8.25 -16.48
N GLY A 308 -9.51 8.10 -17.80
CA GLY A 308 -9.28 9.21 -18.72
C GLY A 308 -10.20 10.42 -18.44
N ALA A 309 -11.48 10.16 -18.18
CA ALA A 309 -12.42 11.23 -17.80
C ALA A 309 -12.10 11.85 -16.43
N TRP A 310 -11.68 11.04 -15.46
CA TRP A 310 -11.33 11.50 -14.10
C TRP A 310 -10.13 12.45 -14.07
N TRP A 311 -9.14 12.25 -14.96
CA TRP A 311 -7.93 13.08 -14.99
C TRP A 311 -8.09 14.39 -15.78
N VAL A 312 -9.22 14.60 -16.47
CA VAL A 312 -9.51 15.84 -17.20
C VAL A 312 -10.17 16.89 -16.29
N PHE A 313 -10.80 16.50 -15.21
CA PHE A 313 -11.45 17.36 -14.22
C PHE A 313 -10.62 17.47 -12.93
#